data_eee5773e86103104694ec4e13bfb9465
#
_entry.id   eee5773e86103104694ec4e13bfb9465
#
_cell.length_a   1.000
_cell.length_b   1.000
_cell.length_c   1.000
_cell.angle_alpha   90.00
_cell.angle_beta   90.00
_cell.angle_gamma   90.00
#
_symmetry.space_group_name_H-M   'P 1'
#
loop_
_entity.id
_entity.type
_entity.pdbx_description
1 polymer ?
#
loop_
_entity_poly.entity_id
_entity_poly.type
_entity_poly.pdbx_seq_one_letter_code
_entity_poly.pdbx_strand_id
1 'polypeptide(L)'
;MLGFVTLTLLAASTVRAGIFEEGDVLMVQGAPGVIHYHHDPEHADYSWLIGAEWQSPSRWLAGASYFNNSFDQKCQYLYFGKYWPLESIDSNLYFKLSGGVLLGYKEPYENKIPYNHNGVAPGVVPALGYRFGDFNVQVNLLGTAAVMFTAGYDLFK
;
A
#
# COMPACT_ATOMS: atom_id res chain seq x y z
N MET A 1 -5.24 -21.58 24.24
CA MET A 1 -5.38 -20.42 23.33
C MET A 1 -4.54 -19.19 23.73
N LEU A 2 -4.15 -19.02 24.99
CA LEU A 2 -3.30 -17.90 25.45
C LEU A 2 -1.82 -17.98 25.00
N GLY A 3 -1.29 -19.17 24.77
CA GLY A 3 0.14 -19.35 24.43
C GLY A 3 0.55 -18.87 23.03
N PHE A 4 -0.36 -18.91 22.05
CA PHE A 4 -0.07 -18.48 20.67
C PHE A 4 0.01 -16.96 20.53
N VAL A 5 -0.81 -16.21 21.27
CA VAL A 5 -0.81 -14.73 21.23
C VAL A 5 0.46 -14.17 21.86
N THR A 6 0.95 -14.81 22.92
CA THR A 6 2.17 -14.37 23.63
C THR A 6 3.42 -14.60 22.78
N LEU A 7 3.48 -15.70 22.04
CA LEU A 7 4.62 -16.00 21.15
C LEU A 7 4.70 -15.04 19.96
N THR A 8 3.56 -14.65 19.41
CA THR A 8 3.50 -13.68 18.28
C THR A 8 3.92 -12.28 18.71
N LEU A 9 3.54 -11.85 19.91
CA LEU A 9 3.95 -10.57 20.49
C LEU A 9 5.45 -10.53 20.85
N LEU A 10 6.01 -11.64 21.34
CA LEU A 10 7.46 -11.74 21.60
C LEU A 10 8.28 -11.73 20.29
N ALA A 11 7.80 -12.43 19.25
CA ALA A 11 8.45 -12.41 17.94
C ALA A 11 8.43 -11.01 17.32
N ALA A 12 7.31 -10.28 17.44
CA ALA A 12 7.21 -8.91 16.96
C ALA A 12 8.15 -7.94 17.71
N SER A 13 8.32 -8.12 19.03
CA SER A 13 9.21 -7.29 19.84
C SER A 13 10.71 -7.58 19.59
N THR A 14 11.07 -8.83 19.31
CA THR A 14 12.47 -9.18 18.96
C THR A 14 12.86 -8.76 17.56
N VAL A 15 11.93 -8.78 16.60
CA VAL A 15 12.13 -8.24 15.25
C VAL A 15 12.34 -6.73 15.30
N ARG A 16 11.61 -6.02 16.15
CA ARG A 16 11.75 -4.59 16.35
C ARG A 16 13.16 -4.17 16.81
N ALA A 17 13.78 -4.93 17.69
CA ALA A 17 15.08 -4.59 18.27
C ALA A 17 16.28 -4.77 17.33
N GLY A 18 16.11 -5.38 16.14
CA GLY A 18 17.21 -5.69 15.23
C GLY A 18 17.10 -5.12 13.81
N ILE A 19 15.91 -4.78 13.36
CA ILE A 19 15.65 -4.35 11.96
C ILE A 19 15.11 -2.92 11.90
N PHE A 20 14.37 -2.48 12.93
CA PHE A 20 13.76 -1.16 12.98
C PHE A 20 14.50 -0.25 13.94
N GLU A 21 14.70 0.99 13.53
CA GLU A 21 15.31 2.05 14.31
C GLU A 21 14.26 2.84 15.11
N GLU A 22 14.69 3.62 16.07
CA GLU A 22 13.80 4.49 16.84
C GLU A 22 13.14 5.53 15.91
N GLY A 23 11.81 5.61 15.97
CA GLY A 23 11.01 6.47 15.12
C GLY A 23 10.61 5.86 13.78
N ASP A 24 10.99 4.60 13.52
CA ASP A 24 10.43 3.84 12.40
C ASP A 24 8.96 3.50 12.68
N VAL A 25 8.16 3.53 11.62
CA VAL A 25 6.75 3.12 11.65
C VAL A 25 6.58 1.89 10.79
N LEU A 26 5.94 0.87 11.32
CA LEU A 26 5.41 -0.24 10.53
C LEU A 26 3.89 -0.16 10.52
N MET A 27 3.35 0.08 9.34
CA MET A 27 1.93 0.18 9.08
C MET A 27 1.42 -1.05 8.34
N VAL A 28 0.27 -1.57 8.75
CA VAL A 28 -0.53 -2.49 7.94
C VAL A 28 -1.68 -1.72 7.32
N GLN A 29 -2.05 -2.07 6.09
CA GLN A 29 -3.10 -1.35 5.36
C GLN A 29 -3.97 -2.29 4.55
N GLY A 30 -5.17 -1.83 4.24
CA GLY A 30 -6.11 -2.54 3.40
C GLY A 30 -7.04 -1.61 2.65
N ALA A 31 -7.62 -2.13 1.58
CA ALA A 31 -8.66 -1.48 0.80
C ALA A 31 -9.77 -2.48 0.45
N PRO A 32 -11.04 -2.09 0.57
CA PRO A 32 -12.17 -2.95 0.22
C PRO A 32 -12.48 -2.93 -1.28
N GLY A 33 -11.84 -2.05 -2.06
CA GLY A 33 -12.12 -1.91 -3.49
C GLY A 33 -11.40 -0.74 -4.13
N VAL A 34 -11.67 -0.57 -5.41
CA VAL A 34 -11.14 0.49 -6.25
C VAL A 34 -12.28 1.18 -7.00
N ILE A 35 -12.19 2.48 -7.21
CA ILE A 35 -13.17 3.27 -7.97
C ILE A 35 -12.54 3.65 -9.31
N HIS A 36 -13.08 3.11 -10.39
CA HIS A 36 -12.63 3.39 -11.75
C HIS A 36 -13.29 4.66 -12.28
N TYR A 37 -12.55 5.45 -13.06
CA TYR A 37 -13.10 6.63 -13.72
C TYR A 37 -13.99 6.27 -14.91
N HIS A 38 -13.74 5.11 -15.53
CA HIS A 38 -14.52 4.61 -16.66
C HIS A 38 -15.02 3.21 -16.36
N HIS A 39 -16.28 2.95 -16.69
CA HIS A 39 -16.86 1.63 -16.59
C HIS A 39 -16.30 0.72 -17.69
N ASP A 40 -15.78 -0.43 -17.32
CA ASP A 40 -15.36 -1.49 -18.23
C ASP A 40 -16.15 -2.76 -17.87
N PRO A 41 -16.91 -3.35 -18.82
CA PRO A 41 -17.70 -4.55 -18.53
C PRO A 41 -16.83 -5.77 -18.15
N GLU A 42 -15.54 -5.74 -18.44
CA GLU A 42 -14.58 -6.79 -18.04
C GLU A 42 -14.11 -6.66 -16.60
N HIS A 43 -14.44 -5.56 -15.91
CA HIS A 43 -14.07 -5.39 -14.50
C HIS A 43 -14.84 -6.37 -13.63
N ALA A 44 -14.13 -7.05 -12.74
CA ALA A 44 -14.72 -7.85 -11.69
C ALA A 44 -15.52 -6.96 -10.72
N ASP A 45 -16.60 -7.52 -10.16
CA ASP A 45 -17.48 -6.84 -9.21
C ASP A 45 -16.78 -6.52 -7.87
N TYR A 46 -15.64 -7.14 -7.61
CA TYR A 46 -14.94 -7.04 -6.34
C TYR A 46 -13.42 -7.03 -6.52
N SER A 47 -12.78 -6.05 -5.91
CA SER A 47 -11.32 -5.97 -5.71
C SER A 47 -11.02 -5.68 -4.25
N TRP A 48 -9.84 -6.06 -3.79
CA TRP A 48 -9.38 -5.80 -2.43
C TRP A 48 -7.85 -5.72 -2.40
N LEU A 49 -7.33 -5.10 -1.37
CA LEU A 49 -5.89 -5.02 -1.12
C LEU A 49 -5.59 -5.17 0.36
N ILE A 50 -4.51 -5.88 0.65
CA ILE A 50 -3.83 -5.87 1.94
C ILE A 50 -2.35 -5.59 1.72
N GLY A 51 -1.69 -4.95 2.68
CA GLY A 51 -0.27 -4.64 2.56
C GLY A 51 0.36 -4.22 3.87
N ALA A 52 1.68 -4.12 3.83
CA ALA A 52 2.48 -3.57 4.90
C ALA A 52 3.47 -2.54 4.33
N GLU A 53 3.71 -1.48 5.09
CA GLU A 53 4.59 -0.37 4.72
C GLU A 53 5.43 0.02 5.93
N TRP A 54 6.73 0.02 5.75
CA TRP A 54 7.69 0.63 6.66
C TRP A 54 7.92 2.08 6.28
N GLN A 55 8.03 2.96 7.26
CA GLN A 55 8.36 4.37 7.09
C GLN A 55 9.46 4.77 8.07
N SER A 56 10.49 5.45 7.58
CA SER A 56 11.59 5.96 8.40
C SER A 56 11.37 7.40 8.85
N PRO A 57 12.07 7.86 9.91
CA PRO A 57 12.09 9.26 10.32
C PRO A 57 12.61 10.20 9.22
N SER A 58 13.47 9.72 8.33
CA SER A 58 13.96 10.44 7.15
C SER A 58 12.96 10.53 6.00
N ARG A 59 11.71 10.05 6.24
CA ARG A 59 10.57 10.09 5.32
C ARG A 59 10.65 9.13 4.14
N TRP A 60 11.62 8.21 4.12
CA TRP A 60 11.62 7.10 3.18
C TRP A 60 10.61 6.05 3.59
N LEU A 61 10.10 5.35 2.62
CA LEU A 61 9.18 4.24 2.83
C LEU A 61 9.50 3.08 1.89
N ALA A 62 9.16 1.90 2.33
CA ALA A 62 9.18 0.68 1.52
C ALA A 62 7.98 -0.19 1.91
N GLY A 63 7.40 -0.88 0.95
CA GLY A 63 6.23 -1.70 1.23
C GLY A 63 5.96 -2.77 0.21
N ALA A 64 5.04 -3.62 0.60
CA ALA A 64 4.50 -4.68 -0.24
C ALA A 64 2.98 -4.75 -0.07
N SER A 65 2.27 -4.89 -1.16
CA SER A 65 0.83 -5.10 -1.18
C SER A 65 0.49 -6.33 -2.00
N TYR A 66 -0.52 -7.07 -1.54
CA TYR A 66 -1.13 -8.18 -2.24
C TYR A 66 -2.59 -7.85 -2.47
N PHE A 67 -3.07 -8.01 -3.68
CA PHE A 67 -4.39 -7.56 -4.06
C PHE A 67 -5.01 -8.39 -5.18
N ASN A 68 -6.32 -8.32 -5.27
CA ASN A 68 -7.05 -8.76 -6.43
C ASN A 68 -7.26 -7.56 -7.35
N ASN A 69 -6.77 -7.64 -8.59
CA ASN A 69 -6.96 -6.55 -9.54
C ASN A 69 -8.41 -6.53 -10.08
N SER A 70 -8.72 -5.54 -10.89
CA SER A 70 -10.06 -5.35 -11.46
C SER A 70 -10.46 -6.42 -12.49
N PHE A 71 -9.57 -7.34 -12.83
CA PHE A 71 -9.79 -8.46 -13.74
C PHE A 71 -9.73 -9.82 -13.03
N ASP A 72 -9.90 -9.83 -11.69
CA ASP A 72 -9.85 -11.00 -10.82
C ASP A 72 -8.52 -11.77 -10.84
N GLN A 73 -7.43 -11.09 -11.14
CA GLN A 73 -6.09 -11.67 -11.05
C GLN A 73 -5.41 -11.30 -9.74
N LYS A 74 -4.67 -12.24 -9.15
CA LYS A 74 -3.87 -12.01 -7.94
C LYS A 74 -2.57 -11.30 -8.31
N CYS A 75 -2.36 -10.14 -7.71
CA CYS A 75 -1.28 -9.24 -8.02
C CYS A 75 -0.51 -8.83 -6.76
N GLN A 76 0.71 -8.36 -6.98
CA GLN A 76 1.57 -7.79 -5.94
C GLN A 76 2.10 -6.44 -6.41
N TYR A 77 2.33 -5.55 -5.46
CA TYR A 77 3.07 -4.31 -5.67
C TYR A 77 4.16 -4.21 -4.63
N LEU A 78 5.40 -4.29 -5.08
CA LEU A 78 6.60 -4.09 -4.26
C LEU A 78 7.13 -2.71 -4.58
N TYR A 79 7.26 -1.87 -3.55
CA TYR A 79 7.55 -0.46 -3.77
C TYR A 79 8.45 0.14 -2.71
N PHE A 80 9.08 1.23 -3.09
CA PHE A 80 9.71 2.19 -2.18
C PHE A 80 9.30 3.60 -2.59
N GLY A 81 9.56 4.57 -1.70
CA GLY A 81 9.17 5.93 -1.98
C GLY A 81 9.49 6.88 -0.86
N LYS A 82 8.76 7.97 -0.86
CA LYS A 82 8.92 9.04 0.13
C LYS A 82 7.57 9.68 0.45
N TYR A 83 7.45 10.23 1.65
CA TYR A 83 6.29 11.03 2.01
C TYR A 83 6.73 12.42 2.49
N TRP A 84 5.86 13.39 2.34
CA TRP A 84 6.05 14.79 2.69
C TRP A 84 4.86 15.24 3.54
N PRO A 85 5.07 15.55 4.84
CA PRO A 85 4.05 16.20 5.66
C PRO A 85 3.65 17.54 5.04
N LEU A 86 2.36 17.85 5.03
CA LEU A 86 1.81 19.08 4.52
C LEU A 86 1.40 20.01 5.68
N GLU A 87 2.33 20.23 6.60
CA GLU A 87 2.14 20.94 7.88
C GLU A 87 1.60 22.36 7.72
N SER A 88 1.87 23.00 6.58
CA SER A 88 1.30 24.32 6.26
C SER A 88 -0.22 24.31 6.03
N ILE A 89 -0.79 23.13 5.77
CA ILE A 89 -2.23 22.92 5.57
C ILE A 89 -2.82 22.28 6.82
N ASP A 90 -2.28 21.14 7.23
CA ASP A 90 -2.66 20.39 8.42
C ASP A 90 -1.51 19.47 8.84
N SER A 91 -1.23 19.40 10.16
CA SER A 91 -0.12 18.62 10.72
C SER A 91 -0.26 17.11 10.51
N ASN A 92 -1.48 16.63 10.25
CA ASN A 92 -1.77 15.21 10.03
C ASN A 92 -1.82 14.83 8.54
N LEU A 93 -1.84 15.84 7.66
CA LEU A 93 -1.92 15.63 6.23
C LEU A 93 -0.52 15.37 5.64
N TYR A 94 -0.43 14.43 4.72
CA TYR A 94 0.81 14.16 4.00
C TYR A 94 0.55 13.75 2.55
N PHE A 95 1.49 14.11 1.69
CA PHE A 95 1.59 13.59 0.33
C PHE A 95 2.59 12.43 0.33
N LYS A 96 2.32 11.38 -0.45
CA LYS A 96 3.18 10.22 -0.64
C LYS A 96 3.37 9.94 -2.12
N LEU A 97 4.59 9.59 -2.49
CA LEU A 97 4.91 9.09 -3.83
C LEU A 97 5.67 7.77 -3.69
N SER A 98 5.14 6.72 -4.23
CA SER A 98 5.80 5.42 -4.32
C SER A 98 6.03 5.01 -5.76
N GLY A 99 7.13 4.30 -5.99
CA GLY A 99 7.48 3.68 -7.25
C GLY A 99 7.95 2.25 -7.01
N GLY A 100 7.63 1.35 -7.93
CA GLY A 100 7.97 -0.04 -7.73
C GLY A 100 7.58 -0.94 -8.88
N VAL A 101 7.41 -2.21 -8.58
CA VAL A 101 7.11 -3.26 -9.55
C VAL A 101 5.76 -3.87 -9.23
N LEU A 102 4.88 -3.84 -10.23
CA LEU A 102 3.60 -4.56 -10.25
C LEU A 102 3.82 -5.95 -10.85
N LEU A 103 3.33 -6.97 -10.17
CA LEU A 103 3.41 -8.36 -10.59
C LEU A 103 2.00 -8.94 -10.67
N GLY A 104 1.70 -9.70 -11.73
CA GLY A 104 0.48 -10.49 -11.79
C GLY A 104 -0.55 -10.09 -12.85
N TYR A 105 -0.40 -8.96 -13.54
CA TYR A 105 -1.22 -8.60 -14.70
C TYR A 105 -0.80 -9.43 -15.92
N LYS A 106 -1.45 -10.55 -16.13
CA LYS A 106 -1.15 -11.52 -17.19
C LYS A 106 -2.21 -11.51 -18.29
N GLU A 107 -1.93 -12.20 -19.38
CA GLU A 107 -2.89 -12.41 -20.45
C GLU A 107 -4.28 -12.83 -19.92
N PRO A 108 -5.39 -12.32 -20.50
CA PRO A 108 -5.45 -11.40 -21.64
C PRO A 108 -5.32 -9.90 -21.26
N TYR A 109 -5.05 -9.55 -20.00
CA TYR A 109 -5.07 -8.19 -19.46
C TYR A 109 -3.69 -7.55 -19.32
N GLU A 110 -2.68 -8.15 -19.91
CA GLU A 110 -1.30 -7.65 -19.85
C GLU A 110 -1.16 -6.22 -20.39
N ASN A 111 -1.91 -5.89 -21.43
CA ASN A 111 -1.94 -4.58 -22.09
C ASN A 111 -2.66 -3.48 -21.29
N LYS A 112 -3.35 -3.83 -20.20
CA LYS A 112 -4.05 -2.85 -19.35
C LYS A 112 -3.09 -2.02 -18.49
N ILE A 113 -1.84 -2.46 -18.32
CA ILE A 113 -0.80 -1.73 -17.60
C ILE A 113 0.33 -1.36 -18.58
N PRO A 114 0.69 -0.07 -18.67
CA PRO A 114 1.79 0.39 -19.52
C PRO A 114 3.11 -0.31 -19.17
N TYR A 115 3.89 -0.64 -20.19
CA TYR A 115 5.19 -1.30 -20.07
C TYR A 115 5.16 -2.66 -19.38
N ASN A 116 4.00 -3.30 -19.32
CA ASN A 116 3.89 -4.65 -18.79
C ASN A 116 4.55 -5.66 -19.76
N HIS A 117 5.33 -6.56 -19.19
CA HIS A 117 5.96 -7.65 -19.93
C HIS A 117 5.91 -8.92 -19.10
N ASN A 118 5.18 -9.91 -19.60
CA ASN A 118 4.98 -11.21 -18.93
C ASN A 118 4.45 -11.09 -17.48
N GLY A 119 3.57 -10.12 -17.22
CA GLY A 119 2.99 -9.90 -15.90
C GLY A 119 3.87 -9.08 -14.94
N VAL A 120 4.91 -8.44 -15.45
CA VAL A 120 5.81 -7.55 -14.70
C VAL A 120 5.74 -6.16 -15.29
N ALA A 121 5.35 -5.17 -14.51
CA ALA A 121 5.21 -3.78 -14.95
C ALA A 121 5.76 -2.80 -13.92
N PRO A 122 6.29 -1.64 -14.34
CA PRO A 122 6.56 -0.54 -13.43
C PRO A 122 5.23 0.04 -12.89
N GLY A 123 5.25 0.51 -11.65
CA GLY A 123 4.13 1.19 -11.04
C GLY A 123 4.59 2.45 -10.31
N VAL A 124 3.85 3.54 -10.47
CA VAL A 124 4.05 4.78 -9.70
C VAL A 124 2.70 5.18 -9.13
N VAL A 125 2.65 5.37 -7.81
CA VAL A 125 1.42 5.67 -7.09
C VAL A 125 1.60 6.91 -6.22
N PRO A 126 1.08 8.06 -6.65
CA PRO A 126 0.87 9.22 -5.79
C PRO A 126 -0.28 8.95 -4.82
N ALA A 127 -0.17 9.44 -3.60
CA ALA A 127 -1.24 9.35 -2.62
C ALA A 127 -1.29 10.60 -1.74
N LEU A 128 -2.48 10.91 -1.27
CA LEU A 128 -2.73 11.89 -0.23
C LEU A 128 -3.27 11.12 0.99
N GLY A 129 -2.63 11.30 2.14
CA GLY A 129 -2.99 10.60 3.36
C GLY A 129 -3.24 11.52 4.53
N TYR A 130 -4.06 11.05 5.47
CA TYR A 130 -4.36 11.73 6.72
C TYR A 130 -4.22 10.76 7.90
N ARG A 131 -3.55 11.19 8.98
CA ARG A 131 -3.31 10.40 10.18
C ARG A 131 -4.27 10.79 11.31
N PHE A 132 -4.78 9.79 12.00
CA PHE A 132 -5.63 9.91 13.21
C PHE A 132 -4.99 9.10 14.34
N GLY A 133 -3.92 9.61 14.95
CA GLY A 133 -3.14 8.85 15.93
C GLY A 133 -2.42 7.66 15.27
N ASP A 134 -2.82 6.44 15.57
CA ASP A 134 -2.26 5.22 14.97
C ASP A 134 -2.99 4.78 13.69
N PHE A 135 -4.14 5.37 13.41
CA PHE A 135 -4.88 5.12 12.17
C PHE A 135 -4.51 6.11 11.08
N ASN A 136 -4.58 5.68 9.85
CA ASN A 136 -4.49 6.57 8.71
C ASN A 136 -5.42 6.13 7.58
N VAL A 137 -5.77 7.08 6.74
CA VAL A 137 -6.50 6.85 5.49
C VAL A 137 -5.73 7.49 4.34
N GLN A 138 -5.75 6.86 3.18
CA GLN A 138 -5.08 7.38 2.00
C GLN A 138 -5.99 7.29 0.78
N VAL A 139 -5.87 8.28 -0.08
CA VAL A 139 -6.41 8.27 -1.44
C VAL A 139 -5.22 8.04 -2.37
N ASN A 140 -5.19 6.90 -3.03
CA ASN A 140 -4.13 6.49 -3.93
C ASN A 140 -4.60 6.66 -5.39
N LEU A 141 -3.80 7.32 -6.22
CA LEU A 141 -4.08 7.51 -7.63
C LEU A 141 -3.44 6.37 -8.44
N LEU A 142 -4.27 5.60 -9.12
CA LEU A 142 -3.84 4.48 -9.94
C LEU A 142 -3.78 4.90 -11.42
N GLY A 143 -2.80 5.76 -11.71
CA GLY A 143 -2.65 6.36 -13.02
C GLY A 143 -3.88 7.18 -13.42
N THR A 144 -4.30 7.04 -14.67
CA THR A 144 -5.51 7.67 -15.21
C THR A 144 -6.75 6.76 -15.15
N ALA A 145 -6.63 5.59 -14.52
CA ALA A 145 -7.67 4.57 -14.54
C ALA A 145 -8.60 4.65 -13.34
N ALA A 146 -8.07 4.90 -12.14
CA ALA A 146 -8.85 4.72 -10.92
C ALA A 146 -8.25 5.44 -9.71
N VAL A 147 -9.06 5.54 -8.65
CA VAL A 147 -8.61 5.86 -7.30
C VAL A 147 -8.90 4.68 -6.35
N MET A 148 -8.04 4.52 -5.35
CA MET A 148 -8.20 3.53 -4.30
C MET A 148 -8.10 4.20 -2.93
N PHE A 149 -9.06 3.94 -2.06
CA PHE A 149 -9.03 4.35 -0.67
C PHE A 149 -8.45 3.22 0.18
N THR A 150 -7.38 3.49 0.91
CA THR A 150 -6.81 2.55 1.88
C THR A 150 -6.97 3.07 3.28
N ALA A 151 -7.21 2.16 4.22
CA ALA A 151 -7.11 2.40 5.65
C ALA A 151 -5.90 1.65 6.20
N GLY A 152 -5.14 2.29 7.07
CA GLY A 152 -3.95 1.73 7.68
C GLY A 152 -3.95 1.88 9.19
N TYR A 153 -3.14 1.03 9.84
CA TYR A 153 -2.90 1.06 11.28
C TYR A 153 -1.39 0.90 11.54
N ASP A 154 -0.83 1.80 12.33
CA ASP A 154 0.57 1.78 12.74
C ASP A 154 0.72 0.75 13.87
N LEU A 155 1.39 -0.38 13.61
CA LEU A 155 1.63 -1.44 14.59
C LEU A 155 2.62 -0.98 15.66
N PHE A 156 3.58 -0.15 15.27
CA PHE A 156 4.50 0.56 16.16
C PHE A 156 5.06 1.82 15.49
N LYS A 157 5.55 2.75 16.31
CA LYS A 157 6.24 3.99 15.93
C LYS A 157 7.10 4.53 17.10
#